data_344cf03332c0274f5b0bcb7dc793ae2d
#
_entry.id   344cf03332c0274f5b0bcb7dc793ae2d
#
_cell.length_a   1.000
_cell.length_b   1.000
_cell.length_c   1.000
_cell.angle_alpha   90.00
_cell.angle_beta   90.00
_cell.angle_gamma   90.00
#
_symmetry.space_group_name_H-M   'P 1'
#
loop_
_entity.id
_entity.type
_entity.pdbx_description
1 polymer ?
#
loop_
_entity_poly.entity_id
_entity_poly.type
_entity_poly.pdbx_seq_one_letter_code
_entity_poly.pdbx_strand_id
1 'polypeptide(L)'
;MRTRRAAIALLIAILALPVAAQRRVPKDLSGTRGFNYQSAETIGHAEFWLQYNPAVTERDLDYAKRLQLNQVRVFVPYAAWVRNKEAFRKNLLHFVRAAHERGIGVMPTMQYKFGEWKDKKAWPNSREFVADLVATIGKEPGLEIWDVENEPECCSLPPSPDNLLHMEHARYMARMFHELDPVTPVTIGATFVENMIAMGDAVDVLSFHNYSPTRAQIRANIAKAKQYAAQTGKPLIDTEIGCIARANPYDVTLQEHMQAHVGWYIWELMITGNWGTVHGVFYPDGTVRDPSIVAALLGFFRNRGENVVESVPDRENHVTDAVTKNRKWLAEAHPDWDTGLDLAEISANLIEAAQLAPMHNLPSRQVILMRNGQPDIAALRSLLEKFTAVLAPYRLPAGDPRHSRPPGFIQ
;
A
#
# COMPACT_ATOMS: atom_id res chain seq x y z
N MET A 1 -49.46 6.73 74.45
CA MET A 1 -49.20 5.82 73.32
C MET A 1 -48.45 6.58 72.25
N ARG A 2 -47.19 6.26 72.07
CA ARG A 2 -46.31 6.84 71.03
C ARG A 2 -45.96 5.78 69.98
N THR A 3 -46.52 5.90 68.80
CA THR A 3 -46.27 5.01 67.68
C THR A 3 -44.96 5.48 66.95
N ARG A 4 -43.95 4.62 66.99
CA ARG A 4 -42.68 4.79 66.20
C ARG A 4 -42.96 4.32 64.77
N ARG A 5 -42.82 5.21 63.80
CA ARG A 5 -42.73 4.87 62.38
C ARG A 5 -41.28 4.55 62.06
N ALA A 6 -41.03 3.30 61.71
CA ALA A 6 -39.74 2.88 61.13
C ALA A 6 -39.76 3.20 59.63
N ALA A 7 -38.82 4.04 59.17
CA ALA A 7 -38.59 4.28 57.77
C ALA A 7 -37.60 3.23 57.28
N ILE A 8 -37.99 2.38 56.33
CA ILE A 8 -37.11 1.46 55.62
C ILE A 8 -36.55 2.23 54.43
N ALA A 9 -35.25 2.55 54.48
CA ALA A 9 -34.51 3.09 53.33
C ALA A 9 -34.08 1.92 52.44
N LEU A 10 -34.69 1.84 51.25
CA LEU A 10 -34.33 0.87 50.20
C LEU A 10 -33.10 1.43 49.46
N LEU A 11 -31.94 0.85 49.70
CA LEU A 11 -30.70 1.16 48.95
C LEU A 11 -30.80 0.42 47.59
N ILE A 12 -31.11 1.13 46.53
CA ILE A 12 -30.97 0.63 45.14
C ILE A 12 -29.52 0.73 44.76
N ALA A 13 -28.77 -0.35 44.83
CA ALA A 13 -27.45 -0.49 44.24
C ALA A 13 -27.61 -0.55 42.70
N ILE A 14 -27.43 0.55 42.02
CA ILE A 14 -27.29 0.57 40.55
C ILE A 14 -25.99 -0.12 40.21
N LEU A 15 -26.05 -1.40 39.85
CA LEU A 15 -24.93 -2.08 39.20
C LEU A 15 -24.72 -1.41 37.83
N ALA A 16 -23.75 -0.51 37.75
CA ALA A 16 -23.29 0.01 36.49
C ALA A 16 -22.63 -1.17 35.74
N LEU A 17 -23.39 -1.81 34.88
CA LEU A 17 -22.84 -2.72 33.89
C LEU A 17 -21.80 -1.93 33.07
N PRO A 18 -20.60 -2.44 32.86
CA PRO A 18 -19.64 -1.79 31.97
C PRO A 18 -20.30 -1.66 30.61
N VAL A 19 -20.55 -0.42 30.16
CA VAL A 19 -20.95 -0.17 28.78
C VAL A 19 -19.80 -0.70 27.93
N ALA A 20 -20.06 -1.75 27.16
CA ALA A 20 -19.08 -2.26 26.22
C ALA A 20 -18.63 -1.08 25.34
N ALA A 21 -17.34 -0.80 25.29
CA ALA A 21 -16.82 0.27 24.49
C ALA A 21 -17.25 0.05 23.04
N GLN A 22 -17.99 1.01 22.49
CA GLN A 22 -18.46 0.91 21.11
C GLN A 22 -17.29 1.17 20.18
N ARG A 23 -17.07 0.26 19.22
CA ARG A 23 -16.02 0.37 18.21
C ARG A 23 -16.27 1.58 17.31
N ARG A 24 -15.21 2.35 17.03
CA ARG A 24 -15.26 3.57 16.22
C ARG A 24 -15.20 3.26 14.71
N VAL A 25 -16.05 2.38 14.22
CA VAL A 25 -16.07 2.05 12.79
C VAL A 25 -16.58 3.24 11.99
N PRO A 26 -15.80 3.78 11.04
CA PRO A 26 -16.26 4.85 10.16
C PRO A 26 -17.45 4.37 9.32
N LYS A 27 -18.46 5.22 9.12
CA LYS A 27 -19.58 4.89 8.24
C LYS A 27 -19.22 4.96 6.77
N ASP A 28 -18.30 5.82 6.42
CA ASP A 28 -17.86 6.09 5.06
C ASP A 28 -16.35 6.38 5.04
N LEU A 29 -15.66 5.75 4.15
CA LEU A 29 -14.21 5.93 3.90
C LEU A 29 -13.93 6.49 2.51
N SER A 30 -14.96 6.88 1.75
CA SER A 30 -14.81 7.40 0.37
C SER A 30 -13.97 8.69 0.28
N GLY A 31 -13.89 9.45 1.38
CA GLY A 31 -13.03 10.62 1.50
C GLY A 31 -11.57 10.34 1.85
N THR A 32 -11.20 9.07 2.05
CA THR A 32 -9.80 8.71 2.34
C THR A 32 -8.93 8.88 1.10
N ARG A 33 -7.86 9.64 1.28
CA ARG A 33 -6.81 9.93 0.30
C ARG A 33 -5.50 9.53 0.96
N GLY A 34 -5.21 8.24 0.92
CA GLY A 34 -4.13 7.64 1.68
C GLY A 34 -2.85 7.45 0.87
N PHE A 35 -1.81 7.13 1.60
CA PHE A 35 -0.53 6.72 1.04
C PHE A 35 0.14 5.67 1.93
N ASN A 36 0.86 4.76 1.30
CA ASN A 36 1.80 3.89 1.98
C ASN A 36 3.11 4.65 2.20
N TYR A 37 3.75 4.43 3.33
CA TYR A 37 4.95 5.16 3.69
C TYR A 37 6.07 4.28 4.21
N GLN A 38 7.23 4.51 3.65
CA GLN A 38 8.54 4.14 4.16
C GLN A 38 9.50 5.29 3.85
N SER A 39 10.42 5.60 4.75
CA SER A 39 11.45 6.59 4.47
C SER A 39 12.35 6.15 3.32
N ALA A 40 12.67 7.06 2.42
CA ALA A 40 13.62 6.82 1.35
C ALA A 40 15.08 6.72 1.84
N GLU A 41 15.35 7.11 3.07
CA GLU A 41 16.68 7.08 3.69
C GLU A 41 17.03 5.74 4.31
N THR A 42 16.08 4.78 4.33
CA THR A 42 16.27 3.44 4.92
C THR A 42 15.83 2.35 3.95
N ILE A 43 16.45 1.18 4.07
CA ILE A 43 16.10 0.01 3.28
C ILE A 43 15.38 -1.00 4.17
N GLY A 44 14.07 -1.20 3.92
CA GLY A 44 13.26 -2.15 4.68
C GLY A 44 12.55 -1.54 5.88
N HIS A 45 11.42 -2.17 6.23
CA HIS A 45 10.51 -1.64 7.25
C HIS A 45 11.12 -1.68 8.66
N ALA A 46 11.94 -2.69 8.97
CA ALA A 46 12.56 -2.77 10.29
C ALA A 46 13.63 -1.69 10.48
N GLU A 47 14.44 -1.45 9.47
CA GLU A 47 15.49 -0.43 9.47
C GLU A 47 14.89 0.98 9.58
N PHE A 48 13.73 1.22 8.99
CA PHE A 48 13.01 2.49 9.16
C PHE A 48 12.79 2.81 10.65
N TRP A 49 12.30 1.87 11.44
CA TRP A 49 12.06 2.08 12.87
C TRP A 49 13.33 2.10 13.71
N LEU A 50 14.35 1.32 13.33
CA LEU A 50 15.63 1.26 14.06
C LEU A 50 16.50 2.50 13.83
N GLN A 51 16.40 3.09 12.64
CA GLN A 51 17.13 4.28 12.23
C GLN A 51 16.20 5.50 12.13
N TYR A 52 15.09 5.48 12.85
CA TYR A 52 14.04 6.49 12.78
C TYR A 52 14.58 7.91 12.99
N ASN A 53 14.31 8.76 12.02
CA ASN A 53 14.67 10.17 12.06
C ASN A 53 13.41 11.04 12.07
N PRO A 54 13.06 11.68 13.20
CA PRO A 54 11.88 12.52 13.32
C PRO A 54 11.81 13.61 12.24
N ALA A 55 12.90 14.32 12.00
CA ALA A 55 12.93 15.45 11.07
C ALA A 55 12.67 15.00 9.61
N VAL A 56 13.19 13.83 9.22
CA VAL A 56 12.92 13.22 7.90
C VAL A 56 11.45 12.82 7.80
N THR A 57 10.92 12.15 8.81
CA THR A 57 9.52 11.75 8.84
C THR A 57 8.58 12.96 8.77
N GLU A 58 8.84 14.00 9.53
CA GLU A 58 8.04 15.21 9.51
C GLU A 58 8.08 15.92 8.15
N ARG A 59 9.27 16.02 7.54
CA ARG A 59 9.45 16.55 6.19
C ARG A 59 8.59 15.76 5.16
N ASP A 60 8.65 14.43 5.21
CA ASP A 60 7.94 13.57 4.26
C ASP A 60 6.41 13.66 4.46
N LEU A 61 5.96 13.76 5.72
CA LEU A 61 4.54 14.00 6.04
C LEU A 61 4.08 15.40 5.57
N ASP A 62 4.96 16.41 5.57
CA ASP A 62 4.64 17.71 4.98
C ASP A 62 4.49 17.63 3.46
N TYR A 63 5.22 16.74 2.78
CA TYR A 63 4.99 16.48 1.35
C TYR A 63 3.61 15.88 1.12
N ALA A 64 3.19 14.90 1.94
CA ALA A 64 1.86 14.32 1.86
C ALA A 64 0.75 15.35 2.12
N LYS A 65 0.92 16.20 3.13
CA LYS A 65 -0.03 17.28 3.46
C LYS A 65 -0.21 18.26 2.30
N ARG A 66 0.86 18.62 1.59
CA ARG A 66 0.78 19.49 0.39
C ARG A 66 -0.06 18.89 -0.73
N LEU A 67 -0.10 17.55 -0.83
CA LEU A 67 -0.95 16.82 -1.76
C LEU A 67 -2.36 16.56 -1.23
N GLN A 68 -2.72 17.13 -0.06
CA GLN A 68 -4.00 16.92 0.60
C GLN A 68 -4.28 15.44 0.92
N LEU A 69 -3.23 14.65 1.14
CA LEU A 69 -3.35 13.29 1.63
C LEU A 69 -3.68 13.32 3.12
N ASN A 70 -4.62 12.49 3.55
CA ASN A 70 -5.21 12.56 4.89
C ASN A 70 -5.09 11.27 5.71
N GLN A 71 -4.51 10.22 5.15
CA GLN A 71 -4.20 9.00 5.90
C GLN A 71 -2.90 8.37 5.44
N VAL A 72 -2.16 7.79 6.39
CA VAL A 72 -0.91 7.06 6.13
C VAL A 72 -1.03 5.61 6.60
N ARG A 73 -0.63 4.68 5.75
CA ARG A 73 -0.42 3.27 6.07
C ARG A 73 1.07 3.02 6.22
N VAL A 74 1.48 2.49 7.37
CA VAL A 74 2.88 2.28 7.72
C VAL A 74 3.11 0.91 8.32
N PHE A 75 4.12 0.19 7.84
CA PHE A 75 4.45 -1.14 8.35
C PHE A 75 5.10 -1.08 9.72
N VAL A 76 4.64 -1.93 10.64
CA VAL A 76 5.04 -2.02 12.03
C VAL A 76 5.60 -3.43 12.29
N PRO A 77 6.92 -3.63 12.09
CA PRO A 77 7.52 -4.97 12.14
C PRO A 77 7.91 -5.39 13.55
N TYR A 78 7.56 -6.61 13.91
CA TYR A 78 8.04 -7.30 15.12
C TYR A 78 9.58 -7.26 15.24
N ALA A 79 10.27 -7.40 14.10
CA ALA A 79 11.73 -7.41 14.07
C ALA A 79 12.38 -6.11 14.58
N ALA A 80 11.75 -4.95 14.39
CA ALA A 80 12.22 -3.69 14.97
C ALA A 80 11.87 -3.61 16.46
N TRP A 81 10.63 -3.97 16.81
CA TRP A 81 10.17 -3.93 18.20
C TRP A 81 11.02 -4.81 19.12
N VAL A 82 11.32 -6.05 18.74
CA VAL A 82 12.07 -6.98 19.60
C VAL A 82 13.52 -6.55 19.83
N ARG A 83 14.11 -5.80 18.89
CA ARG A 83 15.49 -5.32 19.00
C ARG A 83 15.64 -4.17 20.01
N ASN A 84 14.69 -3.25 20.07
CA ASN A 84 14.70 -2.13 21.01
C ASN A 84 13.28 -1.62 21.27
N LYS A 85 12.60 -2.24 22.21
CA LYS A 85 11.20 -1.92 22.55
C LYS A 85 11.00 -0.46 22.96
N GLU A 86 11.92 0.12 23.74
CA GLU A 86 11.81 1.49 24.24
C GLU A 86 11.90 2.52 23.10
N ALA A 87 12.97 2.43 22.29
CA ALA A 87 13.14 3.32 21.15
C ALA A 87 11.99 3.15 20.14
N PHE A 88 11.56 1.91 19.91
CA PHE A 88 10.46 1.62 19.00
C PHE A 88 9.16 2.28 19.46
N ARG A 89 8.76 2.16 20.73
CA ARG A 89 7.57 2.83 21.30
C ARG A 89 7.65 4.34 21.14
N LYS A 90 8.79 4.93 21.48
CA LYS A 90 9.03 6.38 21.34
C LYS A 90 8.85 6.81 19.89
N ASN A 91 9.45 6.09 18.95
CA ASN A 91 9.40 6.40 17.52
C ASN A 91 7.99 6.25 16.96
N LEU A 92 7.28 5.17 17.31
CA LEU A 92 5.92 4.91 16.88
C LEU A 92 4.95 5.99 17.40
N LEU A 93 5.08 6.35 18.68
CA LEU A 93 4.28 7.41 19.27
C LEU A 93 4.54 8.77 18.61
N HIS A 94 5.80 9.10 18.35
CA HIS A 94 6.17 10.31 17.62
C HIS A 94 5.54 10.30 16.22
N PHE A 95 5.65 9.20 15.47
CA PHE A 95 5.09 9.08 14.12
C PHE A 95 3.58 9.37 14.11
N VAL A 96 2.82 8.73 14.98
CA VAL A 96 1.36 8.91 15.06
C VAL A 96 0.99 10.35 15.39
N ARG A 97 1.69 10.98 16.32
CA ARG A 97 1.44 12.38 16.70
C ARG A 97 1.82 13.36 15.61
N ALA A 98 2.99 13.19 15.00
CA ALA A 98 3.45 14.03 13.89
C ALA A 98 2.52 13.96 12.67
N ALA A 99 1.96 12.80 12.38
CA ALA A 99 0.94 12.63 11.35
C ALA A 99 -0.37 13.34 11.74
N HIS A 100 -0.84 13.12 12.96
CA HIS A 100 -2.08 13.74 13.48
C HIS A 100 -2.02 15.27 13.49
N GLU A 101 -0.90 15.86 13.89
CA GLU A 101 -0.67 17.32 13.87
C GLU A 101 -0.78 17.91 12.45
N ARG A 102 -0.60 17.09 11.43
CA ARG A 102 -0.74 17.47 10.02
C ARG A 102 -2.12 17.16 9.44
N GLY A 103 -3.04 16.63 10.27
CA GLY A 103 -4.37 16.20 9.84
C GLY A 103 -4.33 14.87 9.07
N ILE A 104 -3.33 14.05 9.32
CA ILE A 104 -3.13 12.72 8.69
C ILE A 104 -3.40 11.65 9.73
N GLY A 105 -4.42 10.81 9.49
CA GLY A 105 -4.70 9.62 10.28
C GLY A 105 -3.71 8.50 9.98
N VAL A 106 -3.50 7.59 10.92
CA VAL A 106 -2.51 6.50 10.81
C VAL A 106 -3.19 5.15 10.82
N MET A 107 -2.82 4.30 9.85
CA MET A 107 -3.15 2.89 9.77
C MET A 107 -1.85 2.08 9.91
N PRO A 108 -1.51 1.62 11.11
CA PRO A 108 -0.36 0.72 11.30
C PRO A 108 -0.68 -0.65 10.71
N THR A 109 0.24 -1.18 9.92
CA THR A 109 0.13 -2.52 9.29
C THR A 109 1.12 -3.48 9.93
N MET A 110 0.62 -4.55 10.48
CA MET A 110 1.44 -5.48 11.26
C MET A 110 2.33 -6.35 10.38
N GLN A 111 3.56 -6.56 10.85
CA GLN A 111 4.45 -7.59 10.35
C GLN A 111 4.95 -8.41 11.55
N TYR A 112 4.43 -9.62 11.70
CA TYR A 112 4.77 -10.51 12.80
C TYR A 112 6.15 -11.16 12.62
N LYS A 113 6.53 -12.02 13.55
CA LYS A 113 7.74 -12.80 13.41
C LYS A 113 7.66 -13.67 12.17
N PHE A 114 8.69 -13.59 11.34
CA PHE A 114 8.72 -14.31 10.06
C PHE A 114 8.42 -15.81 10.24
N GLY A 115 7.45 -16.30 9.50
CA GLY A 115 7.03 -17.70 9.52
C GLY A 115 6.22 -18.13 10.74
N GLU A 116 5.88 -17.25 11.68
CA GLU A 116 5.07 -17.59 12.87
C GLU A 116 3.71 -18.16 12.49
N TRP A 117 3.09 -17.65 11.41
CA TRP A 117 1.81 -18.15 10.92
C TRP A 117 1.81 -19.64 10.56
N LYS A 118 2.97 -20.27 10.31
CA LYS A 118 3.12 -21.69 9.96
C LYS A 118 2.86 -22.64 11.13
N ASP A 119 2.98 -22.16 12.36
CA ASP A 119 2.76 -22.98 13.56
C ASP A 119 1.69 -22.35 14.45
N LYS A 120 0.50 -22.95 14.46
CA LYS A 120 -0.62 -22.50 15.29
C LYS A 120 -0.29 -22.38 16.78
N LYS A 121 0.67 -23.17 17.27
CA LYS A 121 1.12 -23.10 18.68
C LYS A 121 1.93 -21.84 18.98
N ALA A 122 2.52 -21.25 17.95
CA ALA A 122 3.30 -20.02 18.09
C ALA A 122 2.43 -18.74 18.04
N TRP A 123 1.22 -18.79 17.47
CA TRP A 123 0.35 -17.62 17.28
C TRP A 123 0.12 -16.78 18.55
N PRO A 124 -0.08 -17.38 19.76
CA PRO A 124 -0.22 -16.58 20.98
C PRO A 124 1.03 -15.77 21.36
N ASN A 125 2.21 -16.09 20.82
CA ASN A 125 3.46 -15.39 21.16
C ASN A 125 3.43 -13.92 20.71
N SER A 126 2.67 -13.59 19.68
CA SER A 126 2.49 -12.20 19.21
C SER A 126 1.68 -11.32 20.16
N ARG A 127 1.05 -11.90 21.21
CA ARG A 127 0.21 -11.15 22.15
C ARG A 127 0.96 -10.03 22.88
N GLU A 128 2.22 -10.28 23.29
CA GLU A 128 3.03 -9.25 23.95
C GLU A 128 3.28 -8.06 23.01
N PHE A 129 3.62 -8.34 21.75
CA PHE A 129 3.83 -7.32 20.73
C PHE A 129 2.57 -6.49 20.50
N VAL A 130 1.43 -7.15 20.25
CA VAL A 130 0.16 -6.45 20.02
C VAL A 130 -0.28 -5.65 21.23
N ALA A 131 -0.18 -6.22 22.44
CA ALA A 131 -0.53 -5.51 23.68
C ALA A 131 0.34 -4.26 23.89
N ASP A 132 1.60 -4.33 23.53
CA ASP A 132 2.54 -3.21 23.62
C ASP A 132 2.22 -2.09 22.61
N LEU A 133 1.83 -2.45 21.39
CA LEU A 133 1.37 -1.49 20.39
C LEU A 133 0.09 -0.79 20.85
N VAL A 134 -0.89 -1.55 21.31
CA VAL A 134 -2.15 -1.00 21.83
C VAL A 134 -1.90 -0.09 23.05
N ALA A 135 -1.02 -0.49 23.97
CA ALA A 135 -0.65 0.35 25.10
C ALA A 135 0.06 1.65 24.67
N THR A 136 0.83 1.61 23.57
CA THR A 136 1.62 2.73 23.10
C THR A 136 0.76 3.75 22.35
N ILE A 137 -0.07 3.31 21.41
CA ILE A 137 -0.78 4.22 20.51
C ILE A 137 -2.31 4.02 20.46
N GLY A 138 -2.88 3.01 21.12
CA GLY A 138 -4.31 2.70 21.04
C GLY A 138 -5.25 3.83 21.53
N LYS A 139 -4.72 4.79 22.29
CA LYS A 139 -5.46 5.97 22.76
C LYS A 139 -5.10 7.26 22.01
N GLU A 140 -4.17 7.22 21.08
CA GLU A 140 -3.78 8.39 20.31
C GLU A 140 -4.88 8.76 19.31
N PRO A 141 -5.27 10.04 19.23
CA PRO A 141 -6.37 10.47 18.36
C PRO A 141 -6.05 10.28 16.87
N GLY A 142 -4.77 10.17 16.51
CA GLY A 142 -4.34 9.92 15.13
C GLY A 142 -4.42 8.47 14.70
N LEU A 143 -4.70 7.53 15.59
CA LEU A 143 -4.89 6.13 15.20
C LEU A 143 -6.30 5.92 14.64
N GLU A 144 -6.38 5.47 13.39
CA GLU A 144 -7.67 5.31 12.69
C GLU A 144 -8.12 3.85 12.60
N ILE A 145 -7.27 2.97 12.10
CA ILE A 145 -7.59 1.56 11.82
C ILE A 145 -6.33 0.70 12.07
N TRP A 146 -6.49 -0.45 12.69
CA TRP A 146 -5.45 -1.47 12.73
C TRP A 146 -5.51 -2.34 11.48
N ASP A 147 -4.47 -2.34 10.65
CA ASP A 147 -4.30 -3.31 9.58
C ASP A 147 -3.47 -4.49 10.11
N VAL A 148 -4.17 -5.55 10.46
CA VAL A 148 -3.58 -6.61 11.28
C VAL A 148 -2.74 -7.61 10.51
N GLU A 149 -2.78 -7.61 9.18
CA GLU A 149 -1.92 -8.44 8.33
C GLU A 149 -1.93 -7.92 6.91
N ASN A 150 -0.76 -7.92 6.27
CA ASN A 150 -0.61 -7.56 4.88
C ASN A 150 -0.58 -8.80 3.99
N GLU A 151 -1.53 -8.89 3.07
CA GLU A 151 -1.55 -9.89 1.99
C GLU A 151 -1.26 -11.33 2.46
N PRO A 152 -2.01 -11.86 3.47
CA PRO A 152 -1.75 -13.20 3.99
C PRO A 152 -1.89 -14.32 2.95
N GLU A 153 -2.58 -14.02 1.86
CA GLU A 153 -2.82 -14.92 0.73
C GLU A 153 -1.94 -14.63 -0.49
N CYS A 154 -0.96 -13.75 -0.33
CA CYS A 154 -0.16 -13.30 -1.48
C CYS A 154 0.53 -14.46 -2.22
N CYS A 155 0.43 -14.51 -3.46
CA CYS A 155 -0.21 -13.73 -4.51
C CYS A 155 -0.89 -14.75 -5.42
N SER A 156 -1.74 -15.61 -4.87
CA SER A 156 -2.40 -16.70 -5.56
C SER A 156 -3.92 -16.64 -5.43
N LEU A 157 -4.60 -16.97 -6.54
CA LEU A 157 -6.04 -17.14 -6.58
C LEU A 157 -6.35 -18.40 -7.43
N PRO A 158 -6.89 -19.48 -6.84
CA PRO A 158 -7.26 -19.63 -5.42
C PRO A 158 -6.03 -19.69 -4.51
N PRO A 159 -6.19 -19.38 -3.21
CA PRO A 159 -5.12 -19.46 -2.22
C PRO A 159 -4.53 -20.88 -2.12
N SER A 160 -3.21 -20.97 -1.98
CA SER A 160 -2.53 -22.23 -1.66
C SER A 160 -2.85 -22.71 -0.23
N PRO A 161 -2.58 -23.98 0.13
CA PRO A 161 -2.74 -24.44 1.51
C PRO A 161 -1.99 -23.60 2.53
N ASP A 162 -0.78 -23.15 2.21
CA ASP A 162 0.01 -22.26 3.06
C ASP A 162 -0.67 -20.89 3.21
N ASN A 163 -1.19 -20.33 2.12
CA ASN A 163 -1.93 -19.07 2.16
C ASN A 163 -3.22 -19.20 2.98
N LEU A 164 -3.94 -20.32 2.88
CA LEU A 164 -5.14 -20.56 3.71
C LEU A 164 -4.79 -20.57 5.21
N LEU A 165 -3.65 -21.18 5.57
CA LEU A 165 -3.18 -21.15 6.96
C LEU A 165 -2.79 -19.74 7.41
N HIS A 166 -2.17 -18.95 6.53
CA HIS A 166 -1.83 -17.55 6.81
C HIS A 166 -3.09 -16.67 6.94
N MET A 167 -4.09 -16.86 6.11
CA MET A 167 -5.41 -16.21 6.26
C MET A 167 -6.08 -16.58 7.59
N GLU A 168 -5.95 -17.84 8.05
CA GLU A 168 -6.44 -18.26 9.36
C GLU A 168 -5.68 -17.57 10.50
N HIS A 169 -4.36 -17.39 10.36
CA HIS A 169 -3.55 -16.58 11.27
C HIS A 169 -4.04 -15.13 11.30
N ALA A 170 -4.24 -14.50 10.14
CA ALA A 170 -4.76 -13.12 10.07
C ALA A 170 -6.10 -12.96 10.79
N ARG A 171 -7.02 -13.92 10.64
CA ARG A 171 -8.28 -13.96 11.41
C ARG A 171 -8.06 -14.12 12.91
N TYR A 172 -7.07 -14.91 13.31
CA TYR A 172 -6.70 -15.05 14.71
C TYR A 172 -6.17 -13.73 15.28
N MET A 173 -5.31 -13.03 14.51
CA MET A 173 -4.77 -11.73 14.90
C MET A 173 -5.87 -10.66 14.97
N ALA A 174 -6.83 -10.65 14.05
CA ALA A 174 -7.99 -9.75 14.11
C ALA A 174 -8.76 -9.91 15.43
N ARG A 175 -9.01 -11.15 15.84
CA ARG A 175 -9.65 -11.41 17.16
C ARG A 175 -8.81 -10.93 18.33
N MET A 176 -7.47 -11.08 18.25
CA MET A 176 -6.56 -10.60 19.30
C MET A 176 -6.60 -9.08 19.42
N PHE A 177 -6.62 -8.34 18.30
CA PHE A 177 -6.78 -6.90 18.31
C PHE A 177 -8.15 -6.49 18.85
N HIS A 178 -9.23 -7.18 18.48
CA HIS A 178 -10.56 -6.93 19.02
C HIS A 178 -10.65 -7.12 20.54
N GLU A 179 -9.86 -8.05 21.08
CA GLU A 179 -9.80 -8.30 22.53
C GLU A 179 -8.99 -7.21 23.25
N LEU A 180 -7.83 -6.82 22.69
CA LEU A 180 -6.89 -5.91 23.33
C LEU A 180 -7.26 -4.43 23.11
N ASP A 181 -7.85 -4.10 21.97
CA ASP A 181 -8.38 -2.78 21.65
C ASP A 181 -9.82 -2.89 21.11
N PRO A 182 -10.82 -2.83 22.00
CA PRO A 182 -12.22 -2.94 21.60
C PRO A 182 -12.76 -1.67 20.89
N VAL A 183 -11.97 -0.61 20.78
CA VAL A 183 -12.41 0.71 20.27
C VAL A 183 -11.99 0.94 18.83
N THR A 184 -10.74 0.68 18.48
CA THR A 184 -10.21 0.93 17.15
C THR A 184 -10.65 -0.17 16.19
N PRO A 185 -11.15 0.16 14.99
CA PRO A 185 -11.53 -0.84 14.00
C PRO A 185 -10.33 -1.59 13.43
N VAL A 186 -10.62 -2.79 12.91
CA VAL A 186 -9.63 -3.73 12.38
C VAL A 186 -9.89 -3.98 10.91
N THR A 187 -8.82 -4.07 10.11
CA THR A 187 -8.83 -4.53 8.72
C THR A 187 -7.73 -5.57 8.45
N ILE A 188 -7.79 -6.22 7.30
CA ILE A 188 -6.75 -7.08 6.72
C ILE A 188 -6.59 -6.66 5.27
N GLY A 189 -5.40 -6.22 4.89
CA GLY A 189 -5.09 -5.87 3.50
C GLY A 189 -5.01 -7.11 2.63
N ALA A 190 -6.01 -7.39 1.80
CA ALA A 190 -6.07 -8.56 0.94
C ALA A 190 -5.57 -8.26 -0.48
N THR A 191 -4.78 -9.16 -1.08
CA THR A 191 -4.29 -9.00 -2.46
C THR A 191 -5.43 -8.97 -3.49
N PHE A 192 -6.51 -9.73 -3.25
CA PHE A 192 -7.63 -9.88 -4.16
C PHE A 192 -8.97 -9.65 -3.46
N VAL A 193 -9.94 -9.15 -4.21
CA VAL A 193 -11.31 -8.95 -3.70
C VAL A 193 -11.93 -10.25 -3.20
N GLU A 194 -11.64 -11.38 -3.87
CA GLU A 194 -12.10 -12.71 -3.46
C GLU A 194 -11.62 -13.08 -2.06
N ASN A 195 -10.37 -12.79 -1.76
CA ASN A 195 -9.75 -13.08 -0.48
C ASN A 195 -10.22 -12.09 0.60
N MET A 196 -10.43 -10.82 0.25
CA MET A 196 -11.11 -9.86 1.12
C MET A 196 -12.50 -10.40 1.53
N ILE A 197 -13.28 -10.90 0.57
CA ILE A 197 -14.58 -11.50 0.84
C ILE A 197 -14.44 -12.70 1.78
N ALA A 198 -13.46 -13.57 1.53
CA ALA A 198 -13.20 -14.76 2.34
C ALA A 198 -12.83 -14.42 3.80
N MET A 199 -12.22 -13.26 4.06
CA MET A 199 -11.83 -12.81 5.40
C MET A 199 -12.77 -11.75 5.99
N GLY A 200 -13.77 -11.32 5.24
CA GLY A 200 -14.60 -10.15 5.56
C GLY A 200 -15.42 -10.26 6.85
N ASP A 201 -15.70 -11.46 7.34
CA ASP A 201 -16.41 -11.69 8.61
C ASP A 201 -15.52 -11.36 9.83
N ALA A 202 -14.20 -11.45 9.70
CA ALA A 202 -13.25 -11.25 10.79
C ALA A 202 -12.86 -9.76 11.03
N VAL A 203 -13.23 -8.86 10.14
CA VAL A 203 -12.79 -7.45 10.16
C VAL A 203 -13.97 -6.49 10.30
N ASP A 204 -13.68 -5.25 10.69
CA ASP A 204 -14.67 -4.16 10.79
C ASP A 204 -14.72 -3.34 9.49
N VAL A 205 -13.59 -3.22 8.81
CA VAL A 205 -13.40 -2.50 7.55
C VAL A 205 -12.91 -3.48 6.50
N LEU A 206 -13.53 -3.46 5.32
CA LEU A 206 -13.11 -4.28 4.18
C LEU A 206 -11.96 -3.59 3.46
N SER A 207 -10.88 -4.31 3.19
CA SER A 207 -9.71 -3.79 2.51
C SER A 207 -9.17 -4.76 1.47
N PHE A 208 -8.77 -4.24 0.32
CA PHE A 208 -8.16 -5.00 -0.77
C PHE A 208 -7.08 -4.17 -1.47
N HIS A 209 -6.30 -4.81 -2.34
CA HIS A 209 -5.27 -4.17 -3.15
C HIS A 209 -5.59 -4.32 -4.62
N ASN A 210 -5.79 -3.21 -5.33
CA ASN A 210 -6.22 -3.24 -6.73
C ASN A 210 -5.11 -2.79 -7.69
N TYR A 211 -4.19 -3.68 -7.91
CA TYR A 211 -3.14 -3.48 -8.92
C TYR A 211 -3.52 -3.96 -10.32
N SER A 212 -4.82 -4.01 -10.61
CA SER A 212 -5.30 -4.44 -11.91
C SER A 212 -4.80 -3.52 -13.02
N PRO A 213 -4.36 -4.09 -14.14
CA PRO A 213 -3.71 -3.32 -15.19
C PRO A 213 -4.69 -2.58 -16.12
N THR A 214 -5.99 -2.86 -16.11
CA THR A 214 -6.96 -2.22 -17.02
C THR A 214 -8.10 -1.54 -16.27
N ARG A 215 -8.67 -0.48 -16.84
CA ARG A 215 -9.87 0.19 -16.30
C ARG A 215 -11.02 -0.80 -16.07
N ALA A 216 -11.25 -1.68 -17.03
CA ALA A 216 -12.32 -2.67 -16.93
C ALA A 216 -12.12 -3.60 -15.73
N GLN A 217 -10.90 -4.07 -15.49
CA GLN A 217 -10.59 -4.91 -14.32
C GLN A 217 -10.66 -4.12 -13.01
N ILE A 218 -10.14 -2.88 -12.99
CA ILE A 218 -10.24 -1.99 -11.81
C ILE A 218 -11.72 -1.79 -11.45
N ARG A 219 -12.55 -1.41 -12.42
CA ARG A 219 -14.00 -1.23 -12.24
C ARG A 219 -14.71 -2.50 -11.77
N ALA A 220 -14.38 -3.65 -12.36
CA ALA A 220 -14.95 -4.94 -11.98
C ALA A 220 -14.63 -5.31 -10.54
N ASN A 221 -13.38 -5.14 -10.11
CA ASN A 221 -12.95 -5.39 -8.73
C ASN A 221 -13.62 -4.44 -7.76
N ILE A 222 -13.66 -3.14 -8.06
CA ILE A 222 -14.36 -2.14 -7.24
C ILE A 222 -15.86 -2.48 -7.13
N ALA A 223 -16.51 -2.81 -8.25
CA ALA A 223 -17.94 -3.16 -8.24
C ALA A 223 -18.22 -4.39 -7.38
N LYS A 224 -17.39 -5.44 -7.48
CA LYS A 224 -17.49 -6.64 -6.68
C LYS A 224 -17.27 -6.36 -5.19
N ALA A 225 -16.24 -5.57 -4.85
CA ALA A 225 -15.97 -5.17 -3.48
C ALA A 225 -17.12 -4.34 -2.87
N LYS A 226 -17.66 -3.37 -3.61
CA LYS A 226 -18.83 -2.56 -3.21
C LYS A 226 -20.08 -3.41 -3.02
N GLN A 227 -20.32 -4.40 -3.87
CA GLN A 227 -21.44 -5.32 -3.71
C GLN A 227 -21.36 -6.06 -2.38
N TYR A 228 -20.20 -6.59 -2.04
CA TYR A 228 -19.99 -7.28 -0.75
C TYR A 228 -20.07 -6.31 0.45
N ALA A 229 -19.52 -5.12 0.32
CA ALA A 229 -19.62 -4.08 1.33
C ALA A 229 -21.10 -3.72 1.62
N ALA A 230 -21.92 -3.58 0.59
CA ALA A 230 -23.36 -3.34 0.73
C ALA A 230 -24.10 -4.51 1.40
N GLN A 231 -23.72 -5.75 1.09
CA GLN A 231 -24.30 -6.95 1.71
C GLN A 231 -23.99 -7.05 3.21
N THR A 232 -22.80 -6.63 3.61
CA THR A 232 -22.32 -6.75 4.99
C THR A 232 -22.54 -5.49 5.82
N GLY A 233 -22.85 -4.36 5.18
CA GLY A 233 -22.95 -3.05 5.82
C GLY A 233 -21.60 -2.51 6.32
N LYS A 234 -20.48 -3.08 5.87
CA LYS A 234 -19.12 -2.68 6.28
C LYS A 234 -18.54 -1.63 5.35
N PRO A 235 -17.80 -0.64 5.87
CA PRO A 235 -17.06 0.31 5.05
C PRO A 235 -15.97 -0.39 4.23
N LEU A 236 -15.64 0.19 3.08
CA LEU A 236 -14.70 -0.35 2.10
C LEU A 236 -13.60 0.64 1.81
N ILE A 237 -12.38 0.13 1.68
CA ILE A 237 -11.20 0.91 1.29
C ILE A 237 -10.25 0.07 0.44
N ASP A 238 -9.51 0.71 -0.45
CA ASP A 238 -8.41 0.07 -1.20
C ASP A 238 -7.07 0.56 -0.64
N THR A 239 -6.33 -0.32 0.01
CA THR A 239 -5.14 0.06 0.77
C THR A 239 -3.85 0.02 -0.01
N GLU A 240 -3.89 -0.42 -1.27
CA GLU A 240 -2.73 -0.33 -2.17
C GLU A 240 -3.13 -0.22 -3.64
N ILE A 241 -2.84 0.95 -4.24
CA ILE A 241 -3.02 1.21 -5.67
C ILE A 241 -1.82 1.97 -6.23
N GLY A 242 -1.67 1.97 -7.56
CA GLY A 242 -0.66 2.80 -8.23
C GLY A 242 0.72 2.13 -8.23
N CYS A 243 0.87 1.12 -9.08
CA CYS A 243 2.14 0.44 -9.27
C CYS A 243 2.55 0.48 -10.75
N ILE A 244 3.53 1.31 -11.08
CA ILE A 244 4.00 1.48 -12.45
C ILE A 244 4.53 0.17 -13.01
N ALA A 245 5.28 -0.60 -12.21
CA ALA A 245 5.83 -1.89 -12.62
C ALA A 245 4.76 -2.96 -12.90
N ARG A 246 3.57 -2.85 -12.28
CA ARG A 246 2.42 -3.73 -12.55
C ARG A 246 1.48 -3.15 -13.62
N ALA A 247 1.91 -2.15 -14.34
CA ALA A 247 1.10 -1.43 -15.32
C ALA A 247 -0.24 -0.91 -14.74
N ASN A 248 -0.25 -0.55 -13.47
CA ASN A 248 -1.35 0.10 -12.78
C ASN A 248 -1.01 1.60 -12.58
N PRO A 249 -1.19 2.45 -13.61
CA PRO A 249 -0.76 3.84 -13.55
C PRO A 249 -1.64 4.64 -12.60
N TYR A 250 -1.01 5.56 -11.86
CA TYR A 250 -1.67 6.37 -10.83
C TYR A 250 -2.88 7.13 -11.36
N ASP A 251 -2.77 7.76 -12.53
CA ASP A 251 -3.84 8.58 -13.11
C ASP A 251 -5.09 7.75 -13.43
N VAL A 252 -4.91 6.52 -13.90
CA VAL A 252 -6.02 5.62 -14.24
C VAL A 252 -6.68 5.08 -12.98
N THR A 253 -5.90 4.52 -12.07
CA THR A 253 -6.46 3.89 -10.87
C THR A 253 -7.11 4.91 -9.95
N LEU A 254 -6.48 6.08 -9.73
CA LEU A 254 -7.07 7.17 -8.94
C LEU A 254 -8.39 7.65 -9.51
N GLN A 255 -8.47 7.83 -10.84
CA GLN A 255 -9.71 8.26 -11.50
C GLN A 255 -10.85 7.27 -11.24
N GLU A 256 -10.59 5.97 -11.40
CA GLU A 256 -11.61 4.94 -11.18
C GLU A 256 -12.09 4.88 -9.72
N HIS A 257 -11.17 4.99 -8.74
CA HIS A 257 -11.53 5.00 -7.32
C HIS A 257 -12.33 6.25 -6.94
N MET A 258 -11.91 7.43 -7.41
CA MET A 258 -12.62 8.68 -7.13
C MET A 258 -14.03 8.68 -7.75
N GLN A 259 -14.18 8.20 -8.99
CA GLN A 259 -15.49 8.07 -9.64
C GLN A 259 -16.40 7.06 -8.94
N ALA A 260 -15.82 5.98 -8.42
CA ALA A 260 -16.56 4.97 -7.69
C ALA A 260 -16.85 5.33 -6.24
N HIS A 261 -16.36 6.46 -5.73
CA HIS A 261 -16.43 6.86 -4.32
C HIS A 261 -15.88 5.77 -3.38
N VAL A 262 -14.68 5.28 -3.67
CA VAL A 262 -13.92 4.34 -2.83
C VAL A 262 -12.65 5.03 -2.38
N GLY A 263 -12.41 5.06 -1.07
CA GLY A 263 -11.16 5.56 -0.50
C GLY A 263 -9.97 4.68 -0.90
N TRP A 264 -8.81 5.28 -0.98
CA TRP A 264 -7.63 4.64 -1.54
C TRP A 264 -6.34 5.06 -0.85
N TYR A 265 -5.30 4.19 -0.95
CA TYR A 265 -3.93 4.50 -0.58
C TYR A 265 -3.00 4.21 -1.76
N ILE A 266 -2.21 5.19 -2.16
CA ILE A 266 -1.20 4.98 -3.19
C ILE A 266 -0.01 4.17 -2.66
N TRP A 267 0.57 3.34 -3.51
CA TRP A 267 1.85 2.71 -3.30
C TRP A 267 2.91 3.41 -4.14
N GLU A 268 3.77 4.30 -3.61
CA GLU A 268 3.86 4.82 -2.24
C GLU A 268 4.22 6.32 -2.26
N LEU A 269 4.38 6.97 -1.10
CA LEU A 269 4.71 8.40 -1.05
C LEU A 269 6.14 8.67 -1.53
N MET A 270 7.13 7.97 -0.93
CA MET A 270 8.55 8.23 -1.17
C MET A 270 9.12 7.22 -2.16
N ILE A 271 10.08 7.67 -2.95
CA ILE A 271 10.86 6.81 -3.84
C ILE A 271 11.96 6.17 -3.01
N THR A 272 11.74 4.92 -2.60
CA THR A 272 12.65 4.17 -1.75
C THR A 272 13.69 3.40 -2.55
N GLY A 273 14.75 2.93 -1.90
CA GLY A 273 15.84 2.19 -2.55
C GLY A 273 15.52 0.72 -2.90
N ASN A 274 14.30 0.25 -2.64
CA ASN A 274 13.86 -1.12 -2.91
C ASN A 274 12.75 -1.11 -3.98
N TRP A 275 11.58 -1.64 -3.68
CA TRP A 275 10.41 -1.56 -4.57
C TRP A 275 10.10 -0.12 -5.00
N GLY A 276 10.34 0.86 -4.14
CA GLY A 276 10.16 2.26 -4.41
C GLY A 276 11.00 2.83 -5.55
N THR A 277 11.99 2.13 -6.08
CA THR A 277 12.72 2.61 -7.29
C THR A 277 11.79 2.76 -8.49
N VAL A 278 10.72 1.97 -8.56
CA VAL A 278 9.70 2.00 -9.63
C VAL A 278 8.34 2.54 -9.19
N HIS A 279 8.21 2.90 -7.92
CA HIS A 279 7.01 3.50 -7.33
C HIS A 279 7.35 4.84 -6.69
N GLY A 280 6.36 5.43 -6.04
CA GLY A 280 6.55 6.63 -5.24
C GLY A 280 6.41 7.92 -6.04
N VAL A 281 6.10 8.96 -5.31
CA VAL A 281 5.82 10.29 -5.84
C VAL A 281 7.03 11.20 -5.68
N PHE A 282 7.65 11.20 -4.50
CA PHE A 282 8.71 12.13 -4.14
C PHE A 282 10.07 11.48 -3.97
N TYR A 283 11.10 12.18 -4.46
CA TYR A 283 12.47 11.98 -4.01
C TYR A 283 12.69 12.63 -2.64
N PRO A 284 13.75 12.25 -1.88
CA PRO A 284 14.00 12.79 -0.54
C PRO A 284 14.10 14.31 -0.46
N ASP A 285 14.53 14.97 -1.53
CA ASP A 285 14.60 16.42 -1.63
C ASP A 285 13.28 17.12 -1.94
N GLY A 286 12.19 16.35 -2.08
CA GLY A 286 10.86 16.84 -2.43
C GLY A 286 10.63 17.03 -3.92
N THR A 287 11.60 16.66 -4.77
CA THR A 287 11.39 16.61 -6.22
C THR A 287 10.36 15.55 -6.56
N VAL A 288 9.47 15.86 -7.48
CA VAL A 288 8.42 14.95 -7.95
C VAL A 288 8.95 14.12 -9.12
N ARG A 289 8.72 12.80 -9.05
CA ARG A 289 9.11 11.89 -10.15
C ARG A 289 8.38 12.22 -11.45
N ASP A 290 7.06 12.36 -11.37
CA ASP A 290 6.18 12.63 -12.50
C ASP A 290 5.08 13.63 -12.08
N PRO A 291 5.10 14.86 -12.60
CA PRO A 291 4.08 15.86 -12.29
C PRO A 291 2.65 15.40 -12.59
N SER A 292 2.46 14.45 -13.51
CA SER A 292 1.13 13.91 -13.82
C SER A 292 0.54 13.10 -12.67
N ILE A 293 1.39 12.49 -11.83
CA ILE A 293 0.94 11.81 -10.61
C ILE A 293 0.37 12.82 -9.62
N VAL A 294 1.06 13.94 -9.42
CA VAL A 294 0.60 15.03 -8.55
C VAL A 294 -0.72 15.60 -9.06
N ALA A 295 -0.82 15.85 -10.38
CA ALA A 295 -2.07 16.30 -10.99
C ALA A 295 -3.22 15.31 -10.74
N ALA A 296 -2.98 14.02 -10.91
CA ALA A 296 -3.98 12.98 -10.66
C ALA A 296 -4.39 12.91 -9.17
N LEU A 297 -3.44 13.02 -8.24
CA LEU A 297 -3.71 13.09 -6.81
C LEU A 297 -4.59 14.29 -6.44
N LEU A 298 -4.46 15.39 -7.16
CA LEU A 298 -5.29 16.59 -6.99
C LEU A 298 -6.60 16.55 -7.80
N GLY A 299 -6.90 15.43 -8.49
CA GLY A 299 -8.13 15.24 -9.25
C GLY A 299 -8.06 15.73 -10.70
N PHE A 300 -6.90 16.12 -11.19
CA PHE A 300 -6.71 16.52 -12.58
C PHE A 300 -6.23 15.32 -13.41
N PHE A 301 -7.14 14.72 -14.15
CA PHE A 301 -6.84 13.55 -14.98
C PHE A 301 -6.56 13.96 -16.43
N ARG A 302 -5.64 13.23 -17.06
CA ARG A 302 -5.47 13.36 -18.50
C ARG A 302 -6.78 12.96 -19.16
N ASN A 303 -7.27 13.82 -20.06
CA ASN A 303 -8.46 13.50 -20.84
C ASN A 303 -8.10 12.45 -21.91
N ARG A 304 -7.89 11.24 -21.46
CA ARG A 304 -7.82 10.07 -22.34
C ARG A 304 -9.26 9.73 -22.66
N GLY A 305 -9.70 10.00 -23.87
CA GLY A 305 -11.06 9.69 -24.29
C GLY A 305 -11.40 8.25 -23.91
N GLU A 306 -12.53 8.06 -23.26
CA GLU A 306 -12.96 6.74 -22.77
C GLU A 306 -12.95 5.68 -23.87
N ASN A 307 -13.23 6.10 -25.09
CA ASN A 307 -13.27 5.24 -26.28
C ASN A 307 -11.92 4.60 -26.67
N VAL A 308 -10.80 5.15 -26.24
CA VAL A 308 -9.47 4.60 -26.60
C VAL A 308 -9.11 3.43 -25.71
N VAL A 309 -9.64 3.37 -24.49
CA VAL A 309 -9.30 2.33 -23.51
C VAL A 309 -10.35 1.21 -23.45
N GLU A 310 -11.60 1.50 -23.81
CA GLU A 310 -12.70 0.54 -23.70
C GLU A 310 -12.96 -0.26 -24.99
N SER A 311 -12.44 0.18 -26.13
CA SER A 311 -12.71 -0.45 -27.43
C SER A 311 -11.84 -1.68 -27.74
N VAL A 312 -10.86 -1.99 -26.91
CA VAL A 312 -9.97 -3.14 -27.13
C VAL A 312 -10.08 -4.09 -25.95
N PRO A 313 -10.47 -5.36 -26.22
CA PRO A 313 -10.69 -6.37 -25.19
C PRO A 313 -9.41 -6.77 -24.44
N ASP A 314 -8.27 -6.48 -25.04
CA ASP A 314 -6.96 -6.87 -24.54
C ASP A 314 -6.06 -5.63 -24.42
N ARG A 315 -5.64 -5.34 -23.22
CA ARG A 315 -4.84 -4.16 -22.92
C ARG A 315 -3.41 -4.24 -23.45
N GLU A 316 -2.84 -5.43 -23.53
CA GLU A 316 -1.52 -5.60 -24.12
C GLU A 316 -1.54 -5.11 -25.56
N ASN A 317 -2.62 -5.38 -26.27
CA ASN A 317 -2.83 -4.83 -27.60
C ASN A 317 -3.01 -3.31 -27.60
N HIS A 318 -3.63 -2.72 -26.57
CA HIS A 318 -3.77 -1.28 -26.46
C HIS A 318 -2.46 -0.54 -26.27
N VAL A 319 -1.65 -1.03 -25.34
CA VAL A 319 -0.32 -0.44 -25.11
C VAL A 319 0.50 -0.60 -26.38
N THR A 320 0.47 -1.78 -27.01
CA THR A 320 1.15 -2.07 -28.27
C THR A 320 0.62 -1.18 -29.41
N ASP A 321 -0.68 -1.01 -29.52
CA ASP A 321 -1.28 -0.14 -30.58
C ASP A 321 -0.97 1.34 -30.33
N ALA A 322 -1.05 1.82 -29.11
CA ALA A 322 -0.69 3.19 -28.76
C ALA A 322 0.80 3.45 -28.98
N VAL A 323 1.66 2.52 -28.58
CA VAL A 323 3.10 2.58 -28.81
C VAL A 323 3.38 2.53 -30.31
N THR A 324 2.73 1.63 -31.06
CA THR A 324 2.90 1.51 -32.53
C THR A 324 2.46 2.77 -33.26
N LYS A 325 1.33 3.36 -32.89
CA LYS A 325 0.86 4.63 -33.46
C LYS A 325 1.77 5.79 -33.11
N ASN A 326 2.21 5.84 -31.85
CA ASN A 326 3.14 6.89 -31.41
C ASN A 326 4.52 6.70 -32.03
N ARG A 327 4.99 5.46 -32.21
CA ARG A 327 6.22 5.15 -32.95
C ARG A 327 6.16 5.64 -34.38
N LYS A 328 5.07 5.33 -35.09
CA LYS A 328 4.88 5.77 -36.46
C LYS A 328 4.92 7.30 -36.56
N TRP A 329 4.19 7.98 -35.69
CA TRP A 329 4.21 9.44 -35.64
C TRP A 329 5.59 10.00 -35.27
N LEU A 330 6.27 9.42 -34.28
CA LEU A 330 7.61 9.86 -33.87
C LEU A 330 8.68 9.54 -34.91
N ALA A 331 8.58 8.40 -35.60
CA ALA A 331 9.49 8.05 -36.67
C ALA A 331 9.39 9.01 -37.87
N GLU A 332 8.18 9.54 -38.12
CA GLU A 332 7.94 10.55 -39.14
C GLU A 332 8.38 11.95 -38.71
N ALA A 333 8.11 12.33 -37.45
CA ALA A 333 8.39 13.67 -36.92
C ALA A 333 9.80 13.80 -36.30
N HIS A 334 10.28 12.73 -35.70
CA HIS A 334 11.53 12.67 -34.94
C HIS A 334 12.19 11.30 -35.08
N PRO A 335 12.83 10.99 -36.23
CA PRO A 335 13.41 9.66 -36.50
C PRO A 335 14.42 9.18 -35.46
N ASP A 336 15.08 10.12 -34.77
CA ASP A 336 16.04 9.88 -33.70
C ASP A 336 15.40 9.49 -32.35
N TRP A 337 14.08 9.68 -32.18
CA TRP A 337 13.36 9.42 -30.93
C TRP A 337 12.70 8.04 -30.88
N ASP A 338 12.55 7.34 -32.00
CA ASP A 338 11.96 6.00 -32.06
C ASP A 338 12.70 5.03 -31.13
N THR A 339 14.02 5.08 -31.15
CA THR A 339 14.86 4.30 -30.26
C THR A 339 14.63 4.63 -28.76
N GLY A 340 14.26 5.85 -28.44
CA GLY A 340 13.97 6.29 -27.06
C GLY A 340 12.72 5.63 -26.49
N LEU A 341 11.68 5.43 -27.30
CA LEU A 341 10.45 4.75 -26.87
C LEU A 341 10.68 3.25 -26.64
N ASP A 342 11.45 2.60 -27.53
CA ASP A 342 11.89 1.22 -27.35
C ASP A 342 12.63 1.03 -26.04
N LEU A 343 13.51 1.97 -25.71
CA LEU A 343 14.30 1.91 -24.49
C LEU A 343 13.48 2.14 -23.23
N ALA A 344 12.48 3.00 -23.27
CA ALA A 344 11.59 3.20 -22.13
C ALA A 344 10.77 1.93 -21.85
N GLU A 345 10.26 1.27 -22.87
CA GLU A 345 9.55 -0.01 -22.77
C GLU A 345 10.46 -1.13 -22.24
N ILE A 346 11.66 -1.24 -22.81
CA ILE A 346 12.68 -2.19 -22.39
C ILE A 346 13.10 -1.95 -20.95
N SER A 347 13.31 -0.69 -20.57
CA SER A 347 13.67 -0.33 -19.20
C SER A 347 12.62 -0.75 -18.20
N ALA A 348 11.34 -0.50 -18.49
CA ALA A 348 10.24 -0.95 -17.65
C ALA A 348 10.21 -2.47 -17.51
N ASN A 349 10.37 -3.20 -18.61
CA ASN A 349 10.41 -4.66 -18.62
C ASN A 349 11.63 -5.22 -17.87
N LEU A 350 12.80 -4.59 -17.98
CA LEU A 350 14.00 -4.99 -17.24
C LEU A 350 13.84 -4.83 -15.74
N ILE A 351 13.24 -3.74 -15.30
CA ILE A 351 13.00 -3.46 -13.90
C ILE A 351 12.02 -4.50 -13.34
N GLU A 352 10.94 -4.76 -14.07
CA GLU A 352 9.95 -5.77 -13.68
C GLU A 352 10.58 -7.17 -13.63
N ALA A 353 11.36 -7.57 -14.64
CA ALA A 353 12.06 -8.85 -14.63
C ALA A 353 13.03 -9.00 -13.47
N ALA A 354 13.79 -7.97 -13.14
CA ALA A 354 14.72 -7.97 -12.02
C ALA A 354 14.01 -8.14 -10.66
N GLN A 355 12.82 -7.59 -10.54
CA GLN A 355 12.00 -7.70 -9.32
C GLN A 355 11.27 -9.04 -9.22
N LEU A 356 10.79 -9.57 -10.34
CA LEU A 356 10.06 -10.83 -10.38
C LEU A 356 10.96 -12.07 -10.37
N ALA A 357 12.23 -11.94 -10.76
CA ALA A 357 13.18 -13.03 -10.78
C ALA A 357 13.30 -13.81 -9.46
N PRO A 358 13.20 -13.19 -8.27
CA PRO A 358 13.15 -13.90 -6.99
C PRO A 358 11.78 -14.54 -6.69
N MET A 359 10.73 -14.16 -7.40
CA MET A 359 9.34 -14.53 -7.13
C MET A 359 8.86 -15.56 -8.18
N HIS A 360 9.45 -16.71 -8.18
CA HIS A 360 9.34 -17.75 -9.23
C HIS A 360 7.93 -18.23 -9.63
N ASN A 361 6.88 -17.77 -8.98
CA ASN A 361 5.53 -18.29 -9.17
C ASN A 361 4.51 -17.28 -9.73
N LEU A 362 4.92 -16.05 -10.04
CA LEU A 362 4.01 -15.10 -10.66
C LEU A 362 3.88 -15.40 -12.15
N PRO A 363 2.65 -15.50 -12.67
CA PRO A 363 2.46 -15.52 -14.11
C PRO A 363 2.99 -14.20 -14.68
N SER A 364 4.12 -14.27 -15.33
CA SER A 364 4.73 -13.14 -16.00
C SER A 364 3.87 -12.76 -17.21
N ARG A 365 2.87 -11.94 -17.01
CA ARG A 365 2.01 -11.48 -18.11
C ARG A 365 2.69 -10.54 -19.07
N GLN A 366 3.88 -10.05 -18.74
CA GLN A 366 4.36 -8.84 -19.39
C GLN A 366 5.86 -8.79 -19.59
N VAL A 367 6.60 -9.79 -19.17
CA VAL A 367 8.04 -9.75 -19.35
C VAL A 367 8.40 -10.38 -20.67
N ILE A 368 8.48 -9.54 -21.69
CA ILE A 368 8.99 -9.89 -23.04
C ILE A 368 10.31 -10.65 -22.95
N LEU A 369 11.00 -10.54 -21.84
CA LEU A 369 12.32 -11.09 -21.58
C LEU A 369 12.31 -12.28 -20.63
N MET A 370 11.16 -12.88 -20.40
CA MET A 370 11.04 -14.13 -19.66
C MET A 370 10.92 -15.30 -20.63
N ARG A 371 11.64 -16.36 -20.34
CA ARG A 371 11.54 -17.64 -21.06
C ARG A 371 11.18 -18.73 -20.06
N ASN A 372 10.05 -19.40 -20.28
CA ASN A 372 9.57 -20.46 -19.39
C ASN A 372 9.46 -20.04 -17.90
N GLY A 373 9.00 -18.82 -17.64
CA GLY A 373 8.87 -18.30 -16.27
C GLY A 373 10.19 -17.95 -15.59
N GLN A 374 11.30 -17.92 -16.32
CA GLN A 374 12.60 -17.51 -15.82
C GLN A 374 13.14 -16.32 -16.65
N PRO A 375 13.88 -15.38 -16.05
CA PRO A 375 14.51 -14.30 -16.79
C PRO A 375 15.39 -14.83 -17.92
N ASP A 376 15.17 -14.36 -19.14
CA ASP A 376 16.10 -14.61 -20.25
C ASP A 376 17.30 -13.66 -20.11
N ILE A 377 18.30 -14.11 -19.36
CA ILE A 377 19.50 -13.32 -19.04
C ILE A 377 20.26 -12.88 -20.29
N ALA A 378 20.25 -13.67 -21.35
CA ALA A 378 20.92 -13.30 -22.60
C ALA A 378 20.18 -12.15 -23.28
N ALA A 379 18.85 -12.23 -23.37
CA ALA A 379 18.04 -11.15 -23.91
C ALA A 379 18.12 -9.88 -23.05
N LEU A 380 18.06 -10.01 -21.72
CA LEU A 380 18.24 -8.89 -20.78
C LEU A 380 19.59 -8.19 -20.96
N ARG A 381 20.67 -8.96 -21.10
CA ARG A 381 22.01 -8.39 -21.31
C ARG A 381 22.12 -7.67 -22.65
N SER A 382 21.62 -8.27 -23.74
CA SER A 382 21.59 -7.64 -25.06
C SER A 382 20.84 -6.31 -25.05
N LEU A 383 19.70 -6.24 -24.31
CA LEU A 383 18.93 -5.03 -24.20
C LEU A 383 19.62 -3.96 -23.35
N LEU A 384 20.29 -4.37 -22.26
CA LEU A 384 21.06 -3.46 -21.43
C LEU A 384 22.23 -2.83 -22.22
N GLU A 385 22.90 -3.63 -23.04
CA GLU A 385 23.96 -3.15 -23.94
C GLU A 385 23.41 -2.12 -24.95
N LYS A 386 22.29 -2.43 -25.59
CA LYS A 386 21.61 -1.53 -26.51
C LYS A 386 21.17 -0.23 -25.82
N PHE A 387 20.56 -0.34 -24.65
CA PHE A 387 20.15 0.78 -23.81
C PHE A 387 21.35 1.67 -23.45
N THR A 388 22.45 1.05 -23.00
CA THR A 388 23.69 1.77 -22.63
C THR A 388 24.29 2.52 -23.83
N ALA A 389 24.28 1.89 -25.00
CA ALA A 389 24.81 2.51 -26.22
C ALA A 389 24.02 3.75 -26.66
N VAL A 390 22.69 3.67 -26.59
CA VAL A 390 21.81 4.80 -26.96
C VAL A 390 21.89 5.94 -25.96
N LEU A 391 22.05 5.65 -24.67
CA LEU A 391 22.19 6.68 -23.63
C LEU A 391 23.59 7.29 -23.55
N ALA A 392 24.57 6.64 -24.14
CA ALA A 392 25.98 7.13 -24.08
C ALA A 392 26.17 8.60 -24.50
N PRO A 393 25.49 9.09 -25.57
CA PRO A 393 25.61 10.51 -25.97
C PRO A 393 25.01 11.49 -24.95
N TYR A 394 24.10 11.03 -24.11
CA TYR A 394 23.36 11.84 -23.12
C TYR A 394 23.96 11.72 -21.70
N ARG A 395 25.05 10.95 -21.55
CA ARG A 395 25.73 10.85 -20.25
C ARG A 395 26.36 12.19 -19.89
N LEU A 396 26.00 12.64 -18.70
CA LEU A 396 26.66 13.81 -18.12
C LEU A 396 28.13 13.49 -17.82
N PRO A 397 29.04 14.43 -17.98
CA PRO A 397 30.46 14.24 -17.62
C PRO A 397 30.62 13.80 -16.17
N ALA A 398 31.60 12.99 -15.87
CA ALA A 398 31.93 12.61 -14.51
C ALA A 398 32.17 13.89 -13.67
N GLY A 399 31.50 14.01 -12.52
CA GLY A 399 31.60 15.19 -11.66
C GLY A 399 30.56 16.28 -11.94
N ASP A 400 29.68 16.12 -12.93
CA ASP A 400 28.57 17.04 -13.13
C ASP A 400 27.65 17.02 -11.90
N PRO A 401 27.31 18.17 -11.28
CA PRO A 401 26.49 18.26 -10.10
C PRO A 401 25.08 17.70 -10.30
N ARG A 402 24.60 17.58 -11.55
CA ARG A 402 23.34 16.90 -11.88
C ARG A 402 23.41 15.37 -11.73
N HIS A 403 24.63 14.82 -11.50
CA HIS A 403 24.84 13.43 -11.13
C HIS A 403 24.53 13.09 -9.67
N SER A 404 24.10 14.02 -8.85
CA SER A 404 23.63 13.75 -7.50
C SER A 404 22.38 12.86 -7.58
N ARG A 405 22.62 11.57 -7.76
CA ARG A 405 21.59 10.55 -7.75
C ARG A 405 21.21 10.27 -6.30
N PRO A 406 19.92 10.10 -6.00
CA PRO A 406 19.54 9.50 -4.72
C PRO A 406 20.25 8.16 -4.56
N PRO A 407 20.74 7.81 -3.36
CA PRO A 407 21.28 6.50 -3.09
C PRO A 407 20.26 5.44 -3.50
N GLY A 408 20.63 4.50 -4.38
CA GLY A 408 19.75 3.41 -4.78
C GLY A 408 19.46 3.24 -6.27
N PHE A 409 19.90 4.14 -7.13
CA PHE A 409 19.90 3.85 -8.56
C PHE A 409 21.03 2.84 -8.88
N ILE A 410 20.63 1.68 -9.38
CA ILE A 410 21.58 0.68 -9.91
C ILE A 410 22.32 1.32 -11.08
N GLN A 411 23.65 1.26 -11.02
CA GLN A 411 24.50 1.60 -12.15
C GLN A 411 24.36 0.56 -13.26
#